data_19a93f4fdc30a0e8d2ea987add79d2b1
#
_entry.id   19a93f4fdc30a0e8d2ea987add79d2b1
#
_cell.length_a   1.000
_cell.length_b   1.000
_cell.length_c   1.000
_cell.angle_alpha   90.00
_cell.angle_beta   90.00
_cell.angle_gamma   90.00
#
_symmetry.space_group_name_H-M   'P 1'
#
loop_
_entity.id
_entity.type
_entity.pdbx_description
1 polymer ?
#
loop_
_entity_poly.entity_id
_entity_poly.type
_entity_poly.pdbx_seq_one_letter_code
_entity_poly.pdbx_strand_id
1 'polypeptide(L)'
;MEKTAEPSRLLPLLLAAAVFMQMLDSTVLNPALPLIAADLHQSPLNMQSAVVSYALTLAMLMPASAYLSERFGTRQVFSAAMLVFVAGSLLCALAPSLPMLVLARVIQGAGGAMLAPAPRQILMQAYDKNRLLGMMNFVVMPALLGPVVGPLLGAYLAEYAGWHWIFLINVPFGLAAAWLARTVMPDFRGEGAVPAFDLAGFLLFGGAAAGLSVAVEIMHFPRYGAFAALLAVLSLLAAAAYWRHAARTAQPLYSPQLLRVRTYRIGLSGNFASRLGVSALPFLLPLLLQVAFSYSATAAGWALAPIALASIAAKPAIRPLMLRFGYRRVLVANTLLLGVLIMLLALPDAHTPLWLLLPLLLALGLSNSIQFTAMNTLTLADLAPVQAGSGASLMTVNQQLAIGFGTAIGASLLQYFSTLAPLGGDVHAAFRCTFAAVGVLTLLSAAVFARLRPADGSNLVA
;
A
#
# COMPACT_ATOMS: atom_id res chain seq x y z
N MET A 1 -26.08 31.19 0.67
CA MET A 1 -25.87 29.77 0.27
C MET A 1 -26.33 29.66 -1.19
N GLU A 2 -25.42 29.87 -2.11
CA GLU A 2 -25.65 29.58 -3.51
C GLU A 2 -25.92 28.10 -3.69
N LYS A 3 -27.04 27.74 -4.27
CA LYS A 3 -27.33 26.34 -4.66
C LYS A 3 -26.21 25.89 -5.58
N THR A 4 -25.23 25.19 -5.07
CA THR A 4 -24.26 24.49 -5.89
C THR A 4 -25.05 23.57 -6.82
N ALA A 5 -24.85 23.75 -8.14
CA ALA A 5 -25.49 22.93 -9.15
C ALA A 5 -25.34 21.45 -8.80
N GLU A 6 -26.40 20.66 -9.01
CA GLU A 6 -26.31 19.20 -8.73
C GLU A 6 -25.05 18.63 -9.38
N PRO A 7 -24.23 17.88 -8.63
CA PRO A 7 -22.99 17.33 -9.16
C PRO A 7 -23.30 16.43 -10.36
N SER A 8 -22.49 16.52 -11.41
CA SER A 8 -22.66 15.71 -12.61
C SER A 8 -22.73 14.22 -12.27
N ARG A 9 -23.64 13.49 -12.94
CA ARG A 9 -23.76 12.02 -12.81
C ARG A 9 -22.48 11.27 -13.18
N LEU A 10 -21.60 11.90 -13.95
CA LEU A 10 -20.31 11.33 -14.34
C LEU A 10 -19.22 11.49 -13.26
N LEU A 11 -19.41 12.36 -12.25
CA LEU A 11 -18.42 12.59 -11.20
C LEU A 11 -18.08 11.31 -10.41
N PRO A 12 -19.02 10.52 -9.89
CA PRO A 12 -18.70 9.27 -9.19
C PRO A 12 -17.98 8.27 -10.09
N LEU A 13 -18.34 8.20 -11.37
CA LEU A 13 -17.71 7.30 -12.33
C LEU A 13 -16.25 7.71 -12.60
N LEU A 14 -15.98 9.00 -12.77
CA LEU A 14 -14.63 9.53 -12.91
C LEU A 14 -13.75 9.19 -11.70
N LEU A 15 -14.28 9.42 -10.50
CA LEU A 15 -13.57 9.14 -9.26
C LEU A 15 -13.33 7.63 -9.07
N ALA A 16 -14.33 6.81 -9.39
CA ALA A 16 -14.23 5.34 -9.35
C ALA A 16 -13.15 4.82 -10.31
N ALA A 17 -13.14 5.33 -11.55
CA ALA A 17 -12.14 4.98 -12.55
C ALA A 17 -10.71 5.37 -12.11
N ALA A 18 -10.54 6.56 -11.52
CA ALA A 18 -9.24 7.01 -11.02
C ALA A 18 -8.72 6.13 -9.88
N VAL A 19 -9.58 5.77 -8.91
CA VAL A 19 -9.20 4.88 -7.80
C VAL A 19 -8.90 3.46 -8.32
N PHE A 20 -9.73 2.96 -9.22
CA PHE A 20 -9.50 1.64 -9.84
C PHE A 20 -8.15 1.59 -10.56
N MET A 21 -7.86 2.58 -11.39
CA MET A 21 -6.59 2.67 -12.12
C MET A 21 -5.40 2.70 -11.17
N GLN A 22 -5.47 3.49 -10.08
CA GLN A 22 -4.41 3.54 -9.08
C GLN A 22 -4.23 2.19 -8.35
N MET A 23 -5.32 1.52 -7.98
CA MET A 23 -5.26 0.22 -7.32
C MET A 23 -4.76 -0.88 -8.25
N LEU A 24 -5.16 -0.83 -9.52
CA LEU A 24 -4.65 -1.71 -10.56
C LEU A 24 -3.14 -1.52 -10.73
N ASP A 25 -2.66 -0.28 -10.89
CA ASP A 25 -1.24 0.05 -11.07
C ASP A 25 -0.38 -0.44 -9.90
N SER A 26 -0.89 -0.37 -8.68
CA SER A 26 -0.16 -0.82 -7.49
C SER A 26 0.05 -2.33 -7.42
N THR A 27 -0.73 -3.12 -8.18
CA THR A 27 -0.72 -4.59 -8.10
C THR A 27 -0.33 -5.28 -9.39
N VAL A 28 -0.51 -4.63 -10.53
CA VAL A 28 -0.28 -5.16 -11.88
C VAL A 28 1.19 -5.52 -12.13
N LEU A 29 2.12 -4.82 -11.48
CA LEU A 29 3.55 -4.95 -11.70
C LEU A 29 4.13 -6.26 -11.12
N ASN A 30 3.63 -6.73 -9.98
CA ASN A 30 4.26 -7.81 -9.21
C ASN A 30 4.48 -9.12 -9.99
N PRO A 31 3.52 -9.68 -10.74
CA PRO A 31 3.74 -10.90 -11.51
C PRO A 31 4.63 -10.70 -12.73
N ALA A 32 4.79 -9.46 -13.20
CA ALA A 32 5.61 -9.12 -14.35
C ALA A 32 7.09 -8.91 -14.02
N LEU A 33 7.44 -8.76 -12.73
CA LEU A 33 8.79 -8.41 -12.29
C LEU A 33 9.89 -9.33 -12.85
N PRO A 34 9.75 -10.67 -12.88
CA PRO A 34 10.77 -11.53 -13.47
C PRO A 34 10.99 -11.29 -14.97
N LEU A 35 9.91 -11.02 -15.73
CA LEU A 35 10.01 -10.73 -17.16
C LEU A 35 10.68 -9.38 -17.43
N ILE A 36 10.33 -8.35 -16.63
CA ILE A 36 10.97 -7.03 -16.69
C ILE A 36 12.45 -7.15 -16.32
N ALA A 37 12.78 -7.94 -15.30
CA ALA A 37 14.16 -8.19 -14.89
C ALA A 37 14.99 -8.81 -16.01
N ALA A 38 14.43 -9.81 -16.70
CA ALA A 38 15.09 -10.46 -17.83
C ALA A 38 15.36 -9.47 -18.98
N ASP A 39 14.38 -8.63 -19.33
CA ASP A 39 14.49 -7.63 -20.39
C ASP A 39 15.50 -6.52 -20.05
N LEU A 40 15.52 -6.07 -18.81
CA LEU A 40 16.46 -5.05 -18.32
C LEU A 40 17.81 -5.64 -17.88
N HIS A 41 18.07 -6.93 -18.10
CA HIS A 41 19.30 -7.64 -17.69
C HIS A 41 19.63 -7.47 -16.20
N GLN A 42 18.61 -7.56 -15.34
CA GLN A 42 18.71 -7.42 -13.89
C GLN A 42 18.31 -8.70 -13.17
N SER A 43 18.73 -8.81 -11.90
CA SER A 43 18.18 -9.84 -11.02
C SER A 43 16.71 -9.53 -10.69
N PRO A 44 15.81 -10.52 -10.69
CA PRO A 44 14.42 -10.32 -10.25
C PRO A 44 14.31 -9.72 -8.85
N LEU A 45 15.29 -9.97 -7.97
CA LEU A 45 15.34 -9.40 -6.61
C LEU A 45 15.56 -7.87 -6.62
N ASN A 46 16.33 -7.35 -7.58
CA ASN A 46 16.57 -5.90 -7.67
C ASN A 46 15.30 -5.14 -8.08
N MET A 47 14.32 -5.81 -8.68
CA MET A 47 13.08 -5.17 -9.14
C MET A 47 12.17 -4.70 -8.00
N GLN A 48 12.43 -5.13 -6.75
CA GLN A 48 11.76 -4.60 -5.57
C GLN A 48 11.82 -3.06 -5.50
N SER A 49 12.93 -2.45 -5.95
CA SER A 49 13.13 -1.00 -5.94
C SER A 49 12.06 -0.26 -6.75
N ALA A 50 11.56 -0.83 -7.84
CA ALA A 50 10.48 -0.25 -8.63
C ALA A 50 9.13 -0.28 -7.88
N VAL A 51 8.88 -1.28 -7.04
CA VAL A 51 7.66 -1.39 -6.21
C VAL A 51 7.76 -0.46 -4.99
N VAL A 52 8.91 -0.52 -4.29
CA VAL A 52 9.17 0.25 -3.08
C VAL A 52 9.18 1.75 -3.35
N SER A 53 9.83 2.19 -4.45
CA SER A 53 9.90 3.62 -4.81
C SER A 53 8.53 4.24 -5.02
N TYR A 54 7.61 3.54 -5.66
CA TYR A 54 6.22 3.97 -5.83
C TYR A 54 5.48 4.09 -4.49
N ALA A 55 5.49 3.03 -3.68
CA ALA A 55 4.81 3.00 -2.38
C ALA A 55 5.36 4.07 -1.42
N LEU A 56 6.70 4.25 -1.40
CA LEU A 56 7.36 5.26 -0.60
C LEU A 56 6.99 6.68 -1.04
N THR A 57 6.97 6.94 -2.35
CA THR A 57 6.58 8.25 -2.88
C THR A 57 5.13 8.58 -2.55
N LEU A 58 4.22 7.58 -2.64
CA LEU A 58 2.85 7.71 -2.17
C LEU A 58 2.81 8.13 -0.70
N ALA A 59 3.55 7.41 0.17
CA ALA A 59 3.58 7.70 1.60
C ALA A 59 4.11 9.10 1.92
N MET A 60 5.16 9.51 1.22
CA MET A 60 5.80 10.81 1.45
C MET A 60 4.93 11.98 1.00
N LEU A 61 4.30 11.89 -0.17
CA LEU A 61 3.62 13.04 -0.78
C LEU A 61 2.13 13.11 -0.45
N MET A 62 1.51 12.00 -0.02
CA MET A 62 0.08 11.96 0.34
C MET A 62 -0.34 13.02 1.39
N PRO A 63 0.47 13.34 2.42
CA PRO A 63 0.12 14.38 3.39
C PRO A 63 -0.06 15.77 2.77
N ALA A 64 0.63 16.07 1.67
CA ALA A 64 0.55 17.36 0.99
C ALA A 64 -0.74 17.52 0.15
N SER A 65 -1.44 16.41 -0.15
CA SER A 65 -2.58 16.44 -1.09
C SER A 65 -3.75 17.29 -0.60
N ALA A 66 -4.07 17.24 0.70
CA ALA A 66 -5.14 18.04 1.29
C ALA A 66 -4.83 19.54 1.17
N TYR A 67 -3.62 19.93 1.59
CA TYR A 67 -3.16 21.32 1.51
C TYR A 67 -3.17 21.85 0.06
N LEU A 68 -2.66 21.05 -0.88
CA LEU A 68 -2.64 21.44 -2.30
C LEU A 68 -4.06 21.60 -2.85
N SER A 69 -4.98 20.70 -2.48
CA SER A 69 -6.39 20.77 -2.91
C SER A 69 -7.12 22.00 -2.33
N GLU A 70 -6.86 22.35 -1.08
CA GLU A 70 -7.42 23.55 -0.45
C GLU A 70 -6.86 24.82 -1.08
N ARG A 71 -5.57 24.86 -1.39
CA ARG A 71 -4.88 26.04 -1.92
C ARG A 71 -5.16 26.29 -3.41
N PHE A 72 -5.08 25.25 -4.23
CA PHE A 72 -5.17 25.36 -5.69
C PHE A 72 -6.51 24.93 -6.27
N GLY A 73 -7.35 24.29 -5.45
CA GLY A 73 -8.64 23.75 -5.89
C GLY A 73 -8.55 22.27 -6.26
N THR A 74 -9.61 21.53 -5.93
CA THR A 74 -9.67 20.07 -6.12
C THR A 74 -9.57 19.66 -7.58
N ARG A 75 -10.21 20.41 -8.49
CA ARG A 75 -10.19 20.14 -9.95
C ARG A 75 -8.80 20.27 -10.53
N GLN A 76 -8.08 21.36 -10.20
CA GLN A 76 -6.75 21.61 -10.74
C GLN A 76 -5.75 20.59 -10.23
N VAL A 77 -5.76 20.30 -8.91
CA VAL A 77 -4.86 19.32 -8.30
C VAL A 77 -5.12 17.92 -8.84
N PHE A 78 -6.39 17.50 -8.97
CA PHE A 78 -6.73 16.20 -9.53
C PHE A 78 -6.26 16.06 -10.99
N SER A 79 -6.52 17.08 -11.83
CA SER A 79 -6.13 17.05 -13.24
C SER A 79 -4.60 17.04 -13.41
N ALA A 80 -3.87 17.86 -12.61
CA ALA A 80 -2.42 17.88 -12.64
C ALA A 80 -1.84 16.55 -12.14
N ALA A 81 -2.36 16.00 -11.04
CA ALA A 81 -1.96 14.72 -10.50
C ALA A 81 -2.15 13.57 -11.51
N MET A 82 -3.27 13.58 -12.22
CA MET A 82 -3.55 12.61 -13.28
C MET A 82 -2.55 12.72 -14.43
N LEU A 83 -2.21 13.94 -14.86
CA LEU A 83 -1.21 14.16 -15.91
C LEU A 83 0.21 13.73 -15.45
N VAL A 84 0.58 14.01 -14.20
CA VAL A 84 1.86 13.53 -13.62
C VAL A 84 1.89 12.01 -13.56
N PHE A 85 0.77 11.37 -13.16
CA PHE A 85 0.65 9.91 -13.14
C PHE A 85 0.80 9.31 -14.54
N VAL A 86 0.16 9.90 -15.55
CA VAL A 86 0.28 9.48 -16.96
C VAL A 86 1.70 9.68 -17.49
N ALA A 87 2.32 10.82 -17.20
CA ALA A 87 3.71 11.06 -17.59
C ALA A 87 4.66 10.02 -16.96
N GLY A 88 4.49 9.74 -15.65
CA GLY A 88 5.23 8.69 -14.97
C GLY A 88 5.00 7.31 -15.60
N SER A 89 3.75 6.96 -15.94
CA SER A 89 3.41 5.71 -16.64
C SER A 89 4.11 5.60 -17.99
N LEU A 90 4.09 6.68 -18.78
CA LEU A 90 4.78 6.70 -20.09
C LEU A 90 6.30 6.55 -19.93
N LEU A 91 6.89 7.24 -18.95
CA LEU A 91 8.32 7.08 -18.65
C LEU A 91 8.66 5.68 -18.16
N CYS A 92 7.79 5.03 -17.37
CA CYS A 92 7.96 3.63 -16.98
C CYS A 92 7.96 2.71 -18.22
N ALA A 93 7.01 2.91 -19.13
CA ALA A 93 6.94 2.11 -20.36
C ALA A 93 8.14 2.30 -21.28
N LEU A 94 8.81 3.44 -21.24
CA LEU A 94 9.98 3.76 -22.05
C LEU A 94 11.30 3.54 -21.31
N ALA A 95 11.30 2.99 -20.11
CA ALA A 95 12.50 2.87 -19.27
C ALA A 95 13.48 1.81 -19.82
N PRO A 96 14.70 2.18 -20.24
CA PRO A 96 15.70 1.25 -20.78
C PRO A 96 16.55 0.62 -19.68
N SER A 97 16.35 0.97 -18.42
CA SER A 97 17.14 0.48 -17.30
C SER A 97 16.36 0.57 -15.98
N LEU A 98 16.75 -0.25 -15.01
CA LEU A 98 16.14 -0.24 -13.66
C LEU A 98 16.21 1.14 -12.97
N PRO A 99 17.32 1.90 -12.98
CA PRO A 99 17.34 3.23 -12.38
C PRO A 99 16.34 4.19 -13.03
N MET A 100 16.17 4.13 -14.34
CA MET A 100 15.18 4.95 -15.06
C MET A 100 13.75 4.52 -14.70
N LEU A 101 13.50 3.22 -14.60
CA LEU A 101 12.21 2.69 -14.16
C LEU A 101 11.88 3.16 -12.74
N VAL A 102 12.84 3.10 -11.81
CA VAL A 102 12.68 3.58 -10.42
C VAL A 102 12.35 5.09 -10.41
N LEU A 103 13.08 5.90 -11.18
CA LEU A 103 12.80 7.35 -11.27
C LEU A 103 11.40 7.61 -11.85
N ALA A 104 11.02 6.88 -12.89
CA ALA A 104 9.70 6.98 -13.49
C ALA A 104 8.58 6.57 -12.49
N ARG A 105 8.82 5.54 -11.65
CA ARG A 105 7.91 5.11 -10.57
C ARG A 105 7.79 6.18 -9.47
N VAL A 106 8.84 6.93 -9.17
CA VAL A 106 8.78 8.09 -8.27
C VAL A 106 7.86 9.17 -8.85
N ILE A 107 8.01 9.51 -10.14
CA ILE A 107 7.16 10.49 -10.81
C ILE A 107 5.70 10.02 -10.82
N GLN A 108 5.46 8.76 -11.18
CA GLN A 108 4.13 8.15 -11.17
C GLN A 108 3.51 8.13 -9.77
N GLY A 109 4.30 7.78 -8.75
CA GLY A 109 3.90 7.81 -7.35
C GLY A 109 3.53 9.20 -6.86
N ALA A 110 4.20 10.25 -7.34
CA ALA A 110 3.85 11.63 -7.01
C ALA A 110 2.45 12.00 -7.50
N GLY A 111 2.08 11.60 -8.73
CA GLY A 111 0.72 11.71 -9.22
C GLY A 111 -0.27 10.91 -8.39
N GLY A 112 0.04 9.63 -8.13
CA GLY A 112 -0.80 8.73 -7.35
C GLY A 112 -1.07 9.21 -5.92
N ALA A 113 -0.09 9.85 -5.28
CA ALA A 113 -0.22 10.39 -3.93
C ALA A 113 -1.32 11.47 -3.79
N MET A 114 -1.50 12.26 -4.83
CA MET A 114 -2.55 13.29 -4.87
C MET A 114 -3.92 12.68 -5.24
N LEU A 115 -3.95 11.62 -6.05
CA LEU A 115 -5.17 10.95 -6.48
C LEU A 115 -5.82 10.11 -5.37
N ALA A 116 -5.04 9.48 -4.49
CA ALA A 116 -5.54 8.54 -3.48
C ALA A 116 -6.59 9.14 -2.52
N PRO A 117 -6.38 10.30 -1.88
CA PRO A 117 -7.35 10.89 -0.95
C PRO A 117 -8.42 11.73 -1.65
N ALA A 118 -8.20 12.16 -2.92
CA ALA A 118 -9.07 13.08 -3.65
C ALA A 118 -10.53 12.61 -3.75
N PRO A 119 -10.85 11.35 -4.09
CA PRO A 119 -12.23 10.90 -4.22
C PRO A 119 -13.05 11.10 -2.95
N ARG A 120 -12.47 10.76 -1.79
CA ARG A 120 -13.15 10.94 -0.51
C ARG A 120 -13.42 12.41 -0.20
N GLN A 121 -12.43 13.27 -0.42
CA GLN A 121 -12.56 14.72 -0.18
C GLN A 121 -13.65 15.33 -1.08
N ILE A 122 -13.61 15.00 -2.37
CA ILE A 122 -14.55 15.53 -3.36
C ILE A 122 -15.98 15.07 -3.08
N LEU A 123 -16.18 13.77 -2.78
CA LEU A 123 -17.50 13.23 -2.46
C LEU A 123 -18.10 13.88 -1.21
N MET A 124 -17.28 14.09 -0.16
CA MET A 124 -17.73 14.73 1.08
C MET A 124 -18.18 16.19 0.88
N GLN A 125 -17.65 16.89 -0.13
CA GLN A 125 -18.00 18.27 -0.46
C GLN A 125 -19.11 18.36 -1.51
N ALA A 126 -19.23 17.36 -2.38
CA ALA A 126 -20.19 17.37 -3.49
C ALA A 126 -21.57 16.80 -3.15
N TYR A 127 -21.68 15.95 -2.12
CA TYR A 127 -22.90 15.21 -1.80
C TYR A 127 -23.36 15.40 -0.37
N ASP A 128 -24.69 15.54 -0.18
CA ASP A 128 -25.32 15.54 1.13
C ASP A 128 -25.13 14.20 1.85
N LYS A 129 -25.19 14.24 3.20
CA LYS A 129 -25.00 13.06 4.07
C LYS A 129 -25.84 11.84 3.65
N ASN A 130 -27.08 12.05 3.16
CA ASN A 130 -28.00 10.99 2.77
C ASN A 130 -27.53 10.24 1.50
N ARG A 131 -26.86 10.94 0.55
CA ARG A 131 -26.36 10.37 -0.71
C ARG A 131 -24.88 9.96 -0.62
N LEU A 132 -24.14 10.55 0.32
CA LEU A 132 -22.69 10.36 0.45
C LEU A 132 -22.30 8.88 0.62
N LEU A 133 -22.99 8.15 1.50
CA LEU A 133 -22.66 6.74 1.74
C LEU A 133 -22.82 5.87 0.48
N GLY A 134 -23.89 6.09 -0.29
CA GLY A 134 -24.10 5.37 -1.55
C GLY A 134 -23.02 5.69 -2.59
N MET A 135 -22.64 6.97 -2.72
CA MET A 135 -21.59 7.41 -3.66
C MET A 135 -20.21 6.92 -3.25
N MET A 136 -19.88 6.94 -1.95
CA MET A 136 -18.64 6.35 -1.44
C MET A 136 -18.54 4.85 -1.72
N ASN A 137 -19.60 4.10 -1.49
CA ASN A 137 -19.64 2.67 -1.81
C ASN A 137 -19.45 2.44 -3.31
N PHE A 138 -20.11 3.22 -4.17
CA PHE A 138 -19.95 3.12 -5.62
C PHE A 138 -18.50 3.36 -6.07
N VAL A 139 -17.82 4.38 -5.51
CA VAL A 139 -16.43 4.71 -5.87
C VAL A 139 -15.43 3.71 -5.32
N VAL A 140 -15.68 3.13 -4.14
CA VAL A 140 -14.76 2.16 -3.51
C VAL A 140 -14.91 0.75 -4.11
N MET A 141 -16.09 0.37 -4.63
CA MET A 141 -16.28 -0.97 -5.21
C MET A 141 -15.24 -1.33 -6.30
N PRO A 142 -14.98 -0.50 -7.32
CA PRO A 142 -13.97 -0.81 -8.33
C PRO A 142 -12.55 -0.92 -7.73
N ALA A 143 -12.25 -0.17 -6.68
CA ALA A 143 -10.98 -0.27 -5.98
C ALA A 143 -10.71 -1.66 -5.41
N LEU A 144 -11.76 -2.38 -4.99
CA LEU A 144 -11.65 -3.75 -4.48
C LEU A 144 -11.34 -4.77 -5.59
N LEU A 145 -11.67 -4.44 -6.85
CA LEU A 145 -11.37 -5.29 -8.00
C LEU A 145 -9.92 -5.13 -8.47
N GLY A 146 -9.28 -3.99 -8.19
CA GLY A 146 -7.87 -3.74 -8.57
C GLY A 146 -6.92 -4.87 -8.16
N PRO A 147 -6.87 -5.28 -6.88
CA PRO A 147 -6.03 -6.38 -6.42
C PRO A 147 -6.37 -7.76 -6.99
N VAL A 148 -7.59 -7.96 -7.53
CA VAL A 148 -7.98 -9.19 -8.23
C VAL A 148 -7.52 -9.15 -9.67
N VAL A 149 -7.89 -8.09 -10.37
CA VAL A 149 -7.67 -7.93 -11.82
C VAL A 149 -6.21 -7.59 -12.12
N GLY A 150 -5.56 -6.80 -11.24
CA GLY A 150 -4.21 -6.32 -11.45
C GLY A 150 -3.19 -7.43 -11.72
N PRO A 151 -3.02 -8.41 -10.81
CA PRO A 151 -2.05 -9.48 -11.03
C PRO A 151 -2.35 -10.32 -12.28
N LEU A 152 -3.63 -10.59 -12.58
CA LEU A 152 -4.03 -11.34 -13.78
C LEU A 152 -3.70 -10.58 -15.05
N LEU A 153 -4.12 -9.30 -15.10
CA LEU A 153 -3.88 -8.44 -16.26
C LEU A 153 -2.40 -8.18 -16.46
N GLY A 154 -1.65 -7.95 -15.37
CA GLY A 154 -0.21 -7.71 -15.41
C GLY A 154 0.57 -8.91 -15.95
N ALA A 155 0.26 -10.10 -15.46
CA ALA A 155 0.85 -11.33 -15.93
C ALA A 155 0.56 -11.58 -17.41
N TYR A 156 -0.71 -11.43 -17.82
CA TYR A 156 -1.14 -11.61 -19.19
C TYR A 156 -0.49 -10.61 -20.14
N LEU A 157 -0.50 -9.33 -19.79
CA LEU A 157 0.13 -8.29 -20.62
C LEU A 157 1.64 -8.51 -20.73
N ALA A 158 2.32 -8.84 -19.63
CA ALA A 158 3.77 -9.06 -19.66
C ALA A 158 4.17 -10.25 -20.51
N GLU A 159 3.39 -11.33 -20.48
CA GLU A 159 3.70 -12.58 -21.19
C GLU A 159 3.38 -12.51 -22.68
N TYR A 160 2.25 -11.88 -23.07
CA TYR A 160 1.74 -11.95 -24.46
C TYR A 160 1.88 -10.64 -25.25
N ALA A 161 1.88 -9.48 -24.58
CA ALA A 161 1.96 -8.17 -25.26
C ALA A 161 3.26 -7.42 -24.96
N GLY A 162 4.01 -7.87 -23.96
CA GLY A 162 5.17 -7.18 -23.43
C GLY A 162 4.85 -6.30 -22.22
N TRP A 163 5.77 -6.28 -21.25
CA TRP A 163 5.58 -5.61 -19.96
C TRP A 163 5.32 -4.09 -20.07
N HIS A 164 5.73 -3.43 -21.15
CA HIS A 164 5.51 -2.01 -21.40
C HIS A 164 4.02 -1.65 -21.37
N TRP A 165 3.15 -2.57 -21.84
CA TRP A 165 1.70 -2.38 -21.85
C TRP A 165 1.08 -2.28 -20.47
N ILE A 166 1.73 -2.80 -19.44
CA ILE A 166 1.31 -2.63 -18.04
C ILE A 166 1.18 -1.16 -17.68
N PHE A 167 2.10 -0.34 -18.19
CA PHE A 167 2.12 1.10 -17.97
C PHE A 167 1.34 1.86 -19.04
N LEU A 168 1.43 1.45 -20.31
CA LEU A 168 0.75 2.13 -21.41
C LEU A 168 -0.76 2.13 -21.28
N ILE A 169 -1.35 1.11 -20.66
CA ILE A 169 -2.80 1.06 -20.42
C ILE A 169 -3.31 2.23 -19.59
N ASN A 170 -2.47 2.78 -18.69
CA ASN A 170 -2.83 3.94 -17.88
C ASN A 170 -2.93 5.24 -18.68
N VAL A 171 -2.26 5.33 -19.84
CA VAL A 171 -2.16 6.57 -20.62
C VAL A 171 -3.51 7.00 -21.19
N PRO A 172 -4.24 6.19 -21.99
CA PRO A 172 -5.52 6.61 -22.54
C PRO A 172 -6.57 6.88 -21.44
N PHE A 173 -6.63 6.04 -20.42
CA PHE A 173 -7.57 6.23 -19.32
C PHE A 173 -7.26 7.48 -18.49
N GLY A 174 -6.00 7.74 -18.19
CA GLY A 174 -5.58 8.90 -17.43
C GLY A 174 -5.77 10.21 -18.19
N LEU A 175 -5.47 10.25 -19.50
CA LEU A 175 -5.73 11.43 -20.33
C LEU A 175 -7.22 11.73 -20.42
N ALA A 176 -8.05 10.71 -20.64
CA ALA A 176 -9.50 10.84 -20.66
C ALA A 176 -10.04 11.34 -19.30
N ALA A 177 -9.52 10.79 -18.18
CA ALA A 177 -9.90 11.24 -16.84
C ALA A 177 -9.47 12.68 -16.55
N ALA A 178 -8.27 13.09 -16.96
CA ALA A 178 -7.79 14.46 -16.79
C ALA A 178 -8.62 15.47 -17.61
N TRP A 179 -9.00 15.09 -18.81
CA TRP A 179 -9.89 15.90 -19.66
C TRP A 179 -11.30 15.99 -19.06
N LEU A 180 -11.89 14.85 -18.68
CA LEU A 180 -13.24 14.80 -18.12
C LEU A 180 -13.32 15.54 -16.76
N ALA A 181 -12.26 15.52 -15.96
CA ALA A 181 -12.21 16.27 -14.72
C ALA A 181 -12.41 17.78 -14.91
N ARG A 182 -11.90 18.34 -16.01
CA ARG A 182 -12.06 19.78 -16.30
C ARG A 182 -13.51 20.17 -16.53
N THR A 183 -14.34 19.28 -17.05
CA THR A 183 -15.74 19.54 -17.42
C THR A 183 -16.72 19.11 -16.34
N VAL A 184 -16.45 18.02 -15.65
CA VAL A 184 -17.39 17.33 -14.74
C VAL A 184 -17.13 17.64 -13.27
N MET A 185 -15.87 17.90 -12.93
CA MET A 185 -15.46 17.99 -11.52
C MET A 185 -15.71 19.41 -10.98
N PRO A 186 -16.43 19.57 -9.86
CA PRO A 186 -16.53 20.83 -9.16
C PRO A 186 -15.16 21.26 -8.62
N ASP A 187 -14.91 22.57 -8.56
CA ASP A 187 -13.66 23.10 -8.03
C ASP A 187 -13.88 23.62 -6.61
N PHE A 188 -13.59 22.77 -5.64
CA PHE A 188 -13.66 23.15 -4.24
C PHE A 188 -12.31 23.71 -3.80
N ARG A 189 -12.34 24.86 -3.12
CA ARG A 189 -11.18 25.53 -2.52
C ARG A 189 -11.46 25.80 -1.06
N GLY A 190 -10.41 25.93 -0.24
CA GLY A 190 -10.55 26.35 1.14
C GLY A 190 -11.18 27.75 1.23
N GLU A 191 -12.16 27.91 2.11
CA GLU A 191 -12.73 29.20 2.42
C GLU A 191 -11.79 29.97 3.36
N GLY A 192 -11.32 31.14 2.95
CA GLY A 192 -10.41 31.99 3.74
C GLY A 192 -8.92 31.73 3.52
N ALA A 193 -8.10 32.16 4.48
CA ALA A 193 -6.65 31.97 4.44
C ALA A 193 -6.30 30.50 4.74
N VAL A 194 -5.83 29.77 3.73
CA VAL A 194 -5.31 28.41 3.92
C VAL A 194 -4.11 28.48 4.86
N PRO A 195 -4.09 27.72 5.97
CA PRO A 195 -2.97 27.71 6.91
C PRO A 195 -1.64 27.38 6.22
N ALA A 196 -0.54 27.93 6.74
CA ALA A 196 0.79 27.65 6.18
C ALA A 196 1.10 26.15 6.26
N PHE A 197 1.60 25.59 5.17
CA PHE A 197 2.04 24.20 5.14
C PHE A 197 3.27 23.97 6.02
N ASP A 198 3.22 22.94 6.83
CA ASP A 198 4.37 22.54 7.67
C ASP A 198 5.46 21.88 6.81
N LEU A 199 6.18 22.71 6.02
CA LEU A 199 7.24 22.24 5.14
C LEU A 199 8.38 21.56 5.91
N ALA A 200 8.74 22.09 7.08
CA ALA A 200 9.81 21.52 7.92
C ALA A 200 9.41 20.13 8.42
N GLY A 201 8.18 19.98 8.95
CA GLY A 201 7.65 18.70 9.36
C GLY A 201 7.53 17.71 8.19
N PHE A 202 7.10 18.17 7.02
CA PHE A 202 7.02 17.36 5.81
C PHE A 202 8.39 16.83 5.36
N LEU A 203 9.41 17.67 5.33
CA LEU A 203 10.77 17.28 4.95
C LEU A 203 11.40 16.33 5.98
N LEU A 204 11.20 16.58 7.28
CA LEU A 204 11.70 15.70 8.35
C LEU A 204 11.02 14.34 8.31
N PHE A 205 9.69 14.30 8.20
CA PHE A 205 8.92 13.06 8.16
C PHE A 205 9.21 12.26 6.88
N GLY A 206 9.13 12.93 5.72
CA GLY A 206 9.40 12.32 4.43
C GLY A 206 10.85 11.88 4.28
N GLY A 207 11.81 12.71 4.70
CA GLY A 207 13.23 12.39 4.70
C GLY A 207 13.57 11.20 5.61
N ALA A 208 12.95 11.11 6.79
CA ALA A 208 13.09 9.97 7.68
C ALA A 208 12.58 8.67 7.02
N ALA A 209 11.41 8.74 6.41
CA ALA A 209 10.79 7.59 5.74
C ALA A 209 11.62 7.14 4.52
N ALA A 210 12.03 8.08 3.66
CA ALA A 210 12.85 7.80 2.48
C ALA A 210 14.21 7.24 2.86
N GLY A 211 14.91 7.90 3.77
CA GLY A 211 16.25 7.48 4.18
C GLY A 211 16.25 6.10 4.84
N LEU A 212 15.26 5.81 5.68
CA LEU A 212 15.14 4.49 6.29
C LEU A 212 14.81 3.40 5.25
N SER A 213 13.96 3.70 4.27
CA SER A 213 13.64 2.76 3.19
C SER A 213 14.87 2.44 2.33
N VAL A 214 15.60 3.47 1.92
CA VAL A 214 16.86 3.30 1.16
C VAL A 214 17.89 2.55 1.99
N ALA A 215 18.01 2.84 3.30
CA ALA A 215 18.92 2.12 4.19
C ALA A 215 18.62 0.62 4.23
N VAL A 216 17.34 0.23 4.35
CA VAL A 216 16.91 -1.18 4.33
C VAL A 216 17.21 -1.81 2.96
N GLU A 217 17.00 -1.08 1.87
CA GLU A 217 17.22 -1.58 0.52
C GLU A 217 18.69 -1.85 0.22
N ILE A 218 19.61 -0.99 0.68
CA ILE A 218 21.06 -1.14 0.40
C ILE A 218 21.82 -1.93 1.46
N MET A 219 21.19 -2.26 2.59
CA MET A 219 21.85 -2.93 3.73
C MET A 219 22.41 -4.32 3.36
N HIS A 220 21.81 -5.01 2.40
CA HIS A 220 22.26 -6.34 1.97
C HIS A 220 23.52 -6.31 1.08
N PHE A 221 23.94 -5.15 0.58
CA PHE A 221 25.20 -5.01 -0.14
C PHE A 221 26.34 -4.74 0.85
N PRO A 222 27.32 -5.65 1.04
CA PRO A 222 28.39 -5.47 2.01
C PRO A 222 29.17 -4.15 1.83
N ARG A 223 29.33 -3.73 0.56
CA ARG A 223 30.00 -2.47 0.20
C ARG A 223 29.33 -1.24 0.81
N TYR A 224 28.02 -1.27 1.01
CA TYR A 224 27.25 -0.12 1.47
C TYR A 224 26.77 -0.25 2.94
N GLY A 225 27.19 -1.29 3.66
CA GLY A 225 26.69 -1.57 5.02
C GLY A 225 26.90 -0.41 5.99
N ALA A 226 28.09 0.21 6.01
CA ALA A 226 28.37 1.39 6.83
C ALA A 226 27.52 2.61 6.43
N PHE A 227 27.34 2.84 5.13
CA PHE A 227 26.49 3.91 4.61
C PHE A 227 25.02 3.67 4.93
N ALA A 228 24.53 2.43 4.80
CA ALA A 228 23.18 2.05 5.20
C ALA A 228 22.93 2.30 6.69
N ALA A 229 23.87 1.92 7.55
CA ALA A 229 23.77 2.16 8.99
C ALA A 229 23.74 3.66 9.31
N LEU A 230 24.62 4.46 8.70
CA LEU A 230 24.63 5.91 8.87
C LEU A 230 23.29 6.52 8.41
N LEU A 231 22.79 6.12 7.24
CA LEU A 231 21.52 6.61 6.71
C LEU A 231 20.34 6.21 7.61
N ALA A 232 20.34 5.00 8.16
CA ALA A 232 19.33 4.57 9.13
C ALA A 232 19.36 5.43 10.41
N VAL A 233 20.56 5.70 10.95
CA VAL A 233 20.70 6.56 12.13
C VAL A 233 20.22 7.98 11.84
N LEU A 234 20.62 8.59 10.71
CA LEU A 234 20.16 9.92 10.31
C LEU A 234 18.65 9.97 10.13
N SER A 235 18.04 8.91 9.57
CA SER A 235 16.60 8.80 9.40
C SER A 235 15.87 8.71 10.74
N LEU A 236 16.39 7.95 11.69
CA LEU A 236 15.82 7.88 13.04
C LEU A 236 15.96 9.22 13.79
N LEU A 237 17.08 9.93 13.62
CA LEU A 237 17.26 11.27 14.15
C LEU A 237 16.28 12.26 13.52
N ALA A 238 16.05 12.19 12.20
CA ALA A 238 15.07 13.01 11.51
C ALA A 238 13.63 12.71 12.00
N ALA A 239 13.29 11.44 12.24
CA ALA A 239 12.01 11.05 12.85
C ALA A 239 11.85 11.61 14.27
N ALA A 240 12.88 11.54 15.11
CA ALA A 240 12.88 12.14 16.45
C ALA A 240 12.77 13.67 16.38
N ALA A 241 13.49 14.30 15.45
CA ALA A 241 13.40 15.74 15.19
C ALA A 241 11.99 16.15 14.74
N TYR A 242 11.36 15.35 13.89
CA TYR A 242 9.96 15.56 13.49
C TYR A 242 9.01 15.60 14.69
N TRP A 243 9.09 14.64 15.61
CA TRP A 243 8.21 14.61 16.78
C TRP A 243 8.45 15.79 17.74
N ARG A 244 9.71 16.24 17.87
CA ARG A 244 10.04 17.46 18.65
C ARG A 244 9.49 18.72 17.96
N HIS A 245 9.61 18.81 16.63
CA HIS A 245 9.07 19.90 15.83
C HIS A 245 7.53 19.94 15.93
N ALA A 246 6.88 18.81 15.71
CA ALA A 246 5.43 18.70 15.75
C ALA A 246 4.82 19.03 17.14
N ALA A 247 5.57 18.77 18.22
CA ALA A 247 5.15 19.15 19.56
C ALA A 247 5.17 20.65 19.84
N ARG A 248 5.92 21.44 19.02
CA ARG A 248 6.10 22.88 19.17
C ARG A 248 5.38 23.71 18.12
N THR A 249 4.93 23.05 17.04
CA THR A 249 4.26 23.71 15.92
C THR A 249 2.75 23.74 16.17
N ALA A 250 2.11 24.88 15.93
CA ALA A 250 0.68 25.05 16.15
C ALA A 250 -0.18 24.17 15.23
N GLN A 251 0.27 23.98 13.98
CA GLN A 251 -0.39 23.14 12.97
C GLN A 251 0.62 22.19 12.34
N PRO A 252 1.04 21.13 13.06
CA PRO A 252 1.98 20.17 12.54
C PRO A 252 1.30 19.28 11.49
N LEU A 253 2.10 18.69 10.59
CA LEU A 253 1.65 17.75 9.58
C LEU A 253 0.80 16.62 10.22
N TYR A 254 1.28 16.04 11.31
CA TYR A 254 0.57 15.10 12.16
C TYR A 254 0.76 15.46 13.63
N SER A 255 -0.34 15.65 14.34
CA SER A 255 -0.29 16.02 15.76
C SER A 255 0.15 14.84 16.64
N PRO A 256 1.14 15.05 17.53
CA PRO A 256 1.51 14.05 18.54
C PRO A 256 0.35 13.63 19.45
N GLN A 257 -0.71 14.45 19.56
CA GLN A 257 -1.91 14.15 20.35
C GLN A 257 -2.63 12.89 19.85
N LEU A 258 -2.55 12.56 18.55
CA LEU A 258 -3.10 11.33 18.00
C LEU A 258 -2.55 10.09 18.72
N LEU A 259 -1.26 10.08 19.06
CA LEU A 259 -0.61 8.95 19.74
C LEU A 259 -0.95 8.86 21.23
N ARG A 260 -1.60 9.87 21.82
CA ARG A 260 -2.13 9.80 23.19
C ARG A 260 -3.36 8.90 23.26
N VAL A 261 -4.13 8.79 22.18
CA VAL A 261 -5.24 7.85 22.08
C VAL A 261 -4.68 6.42 21.99
N ARG A 262 -5.01 5.63 23.01
CA ARG A 262 -4.40 4.31 23.21
C ARG A 262 -4.69 3.33 22.07
N THR A 263 -5.95 3.23 21.67
CA THR A 263 -6.38 2.35 20.55
C THR A 263 -5.76 2.78 19.24
N TYR A 264 -5.63 4.09 18.99
CA TYR A 264 -4.94 4.62 17.83
C TYR A 264 -3.46 4.24 17.82
N ARG A 265 -2.76 4.43 18.93
CA ARG A 265 -1.33 4.09 19.05
C ARG A 265 -1.08 2.60 18.85
N ILE A 266 -1.86 1.73 19.52
CA ILE A 266 -1.72 0.27 19.37
C ILE A 266 -2.15 -0.15 17.97
N GLY A 267 -3.24 0.37 17.44
CA GLY A 267 -3.72 0.09 16.10
C GLY A 267 -2.71 0.48 15.02
N LEU A 268 -2.12 1.68 15.11
CA LEU A 268 -1.11 2.17 14.16
C LEU A 268 0.15 1.31 14.18
N SER A 269 0.70 1.03 15.39
CA SER A 269 1.90 0.19 15.53
C SER A 269 1.64 -1.27 15.15
N GLY A 270 0.47 -1.82 15.48
CA GLY A 270 0.07 -3.16 15.10
C GLY A 270 -0.17 -3.29 13.58
N ASN A 271 -0.78 -2.26 12.97
CA ASN A 271 -0.95 -2.17 11.52
C ASN A 271 0.42 -2.19 10.81
N PHE A 272 1.37 -1.39 11.27
CA PHE A 272 2.73 -1.38 10.73
C PHE A 272 3.39 -2.76 10.88
N ALA A 273 3.48 -3.27 12.11
CA ALA A 273 4.20 -4.50 12.41
C ALA A 273 3.64 -5.73 11.68
N SER A 274 2.30 -5.92 11.65
CA SER A 274 1.69 -7.06 10.99
C SER A 274 1.82 -7.00 9.46
N ARG A 275 1.82 -5.78 8.88
CA ARG A 275 1.99 -5.59 7.45
C ARG A 275 3.41 -5.82 6.96
N LEU A 276 4.43 -5.66 7.79
CA LEU A 276 5.82 -5.96 7.39
C LEU A 276 5.94 -7.39 6.82
N GLY A 277 5.23 -8.36 7.40
CA GLY A 277 5.23 -9.72 6.87
C GLY A 277 4.28 -9.90 5.68
N VAL A 278 3.01 -9.52 5.86
CA VAL A 278 1.97 -9.76 4.84
C VAL A 278 2.25 -9.01 3.53
N SER A 279 2.83 -7.81 3.59
CA SER A 279 3.10 -6.99 2.39
C SER A 279 4.27 -7.50 1.54
N ALA A 280 5.08 -8.43 2.05
CA ALA A 280 6.08 -9.12 1.26
C ALA A 280 5.47 -10.16 0.29
N LEU A 281 4.29 -10.70 0.60
CA LEU A 281 3.68 -11.80 -0.17
C LEU A 281 3.38 -11.45 -1.64
N PRO A 282 2.82 -10.29 -2.00
CA PRO A 282 2.57 -9.92 -3.39
C PRO A 282 3.84 -9.86 -4.25
N PHE A 283 5.00 -9.66 -3.64
CA PHE A 283 6.31 -9.72 -4.29
C PHE A 283 6.90 -11.14 -4.28
N LEU A 284 6.94 -11.78 -3.12
CA LEU A 284 7.62 -13.08 -2.94
C LEU A 284 6.88 -14.24 -3.62
N LEU A 285 5.54 -14.25 -3.60
CA LEU A 285 4.78 -15.39 -4.12
C LEU A 285 4.89 -15.53 -5.65
N PRO A 286 4.73 -14.47 -6.47
CA PRO A 286 5.01 -14.56 -7.90
C PRO A 286 6.45 -14.95 -8.22
N LEU A 287 7.43 -14.46 -7.44
CA LEU A 287 8.82 -14.84 -7.59
C LEU A 287 9.03 -16.34 -7.30
N LEU A 288 8.50 -16.86 -6.21
CA LEU A 288 8.56 -18.29 -5.89
C LEU A 288 8.04 -19.13 -7.06
N LEU A 289 6.84 -18.79 -7.56
CA LEU A 289 6.20 -19.57 -8.62
C LEU A 289 6.97 -19.50 -9.95
N GLN A 290 7.51 -18.33 -10.31
CA GLN A 290 8.19 -18.16 -11.60
C GLN A 290 9.67 -18.57 -11.53
N VAL A 291 10.41 -18.18 -10.48
CA VAL A 291 11.85 -18.39 -10.39
C VAL A 291 12.19 -19.77 -9.82
N ALA A 292 11.49 -20.19 -8.76
CA ALA A 292 11.78 -21.47 -8.10
C ALA A 292 11.00 -22.63 -8.73
N PHE A 293 9.72 -22.43 -9.11
CA PHE A 293 8.85 -23.49 -9.64
C PHE A 293 8.74 -23.47 -11.17
N SER A 294 9.35 -22.47 -11.86
CA SER A 294 9.33 -22.34 -13.31
C SER A 294 7.94 -22.26 -13.94
N TYR A 295 6.95 -21.76 -13.19
CA TYR A 295 5.64 -21.46 -13.75
C TYR A 295 5.69 -20.21 -14.63
N SER A 296 4.77 -20.12 -15.60
CA SER A 296 4.61 -18.90 -16.40
C SER A 296 4.11 -17.72 -15.54
N ALA A 297 4.32 -16.50 -16.03
CA ALA A 297 3.79 -15.30 -15.36
C ALA A 297 2.28 -15.35 -15.23
N THR A 298 1.57 -15.84 -16.26
CA THR A 298 0.11 -16.01 -16.25
C THR A 298 -0.33 -17.01 -15.17
N ALA A 299 0.35 -18.16 -15.03
CA ALA A 299 0.05 -19.12 -13.97
C ALA A 299 0.27 -18.51 -12.57
N ALA A 300 1.36 -17.76 -12.38
CA ALA A 300 1.62 -17.05 -11.13
C ALA A 300 0.56 -15.96 -10.84
N GLY A 301 0.10 -15.24 -11.86
CA GLY A 301 -1.02 -14.28 -11.74
C GLY A 301 -2.32 -14.95 -11.30
N TRP A 302 -2.67 -16.09 -11.89
CA TRP A 302 -3.85 -16.88 -11.50
C TRP A 302 -3.75 -17.41 -10.07
N ALA A 303 -2.55 -17.76 -9.60
CA ALA A 303 -2.34 -18.20 -8.22
C ALA A 303 -2.62 -17.09 -7.18
N LEU A 304 -2.56 -15.81 -7.55
CA LEU A 304 -2.91 -14.69 -6.66
C LEU A 304 -4.43 -14.43 -6.60
N ALA A 305 -5.19 -14.81 -7.63
CA ALA A 305 -6.62 -14.56 -7.71
C ALA A 305 -7.42 -15.13 -6.51
N PRO A 306 -7.17 -16.37 -6.01
CA PRO A 306 -7.84 -16.92 -4.84
C PRO A 306 -7.68 -16.05 -3.58
N ILE A 307 -6.50 -15.45 -3.35
CA ILE A 307 -6.24 -14.54 -2.21
C ILE A 307 -7.19 -13.33 -2.29
N ALA A 308 -7.28 -12.72 -3.47
CA ALA A 308 -8.10 -11.54 -3.67
C ALA A 308 -9.60 -11.85 -3.60
N LEU A 309 -10.06 -12.96 -4.21
CA LEU A 309 -11.44 -13.41 -4.14
C LEU A 309 -11.87 -13.77 -2.71
N ALA A 310 -11.02 -14.48 -1.97
CA ALA A 310 -11.26 -14.81 -0.58
C ALA A 310 -11.32 -13.55 0.31
N SER A 311 -10.49 -12.55 0.02
CA SER A 311 -10.51 -11.26 0.72
C SER A 311 -11.85 -10.52 0.54
N ILE A 312 -12.47 -10.60 -0.63
CA ILE A 312 -13.80 -10.05 -0.89
C ILE A 312 -14.86 -10.88 -0.17
N ALA A 313 -14.80 -12.21 -0.31
CA ALA A 313 -15.76 -13.15 0.30
C ALA A 313 -15.77 -13.09 1.84
N ALA A 314 -14.67 -12.70 2.47
CA ALA A 314 -14.58 -12.53 3.93
C ALA A 314 -15.42 -11.37 4.48
N LYS A 315 -15.71 -10.34 3.68
CA LYS A 315 -16.34 -9.09 4.15
C LYS A 315 -17.61 -9.27 4.98
N PRO A 316 -18.60 -10.08 4.58
CA PRO A 316 -19.82 -10.27 5.36
C PRO A 316 -19.59 -10.92 6.72
N ALA A 317 -18.55 -11.77 6.85
CA ALA A 317 -18.25 -12.51 8.07
C ALA A 317 -17.52 -11.68 9.13
N ILE A 318 -16.93 -10.53 8.76
CA ILE A 318 -16.08 -9.76 9.66
C ILE A 318 -16.88 -9.17 10.83
N ARG A 319 -18.02 -8.53 10.57
CA ARG A 319 -18.85 -7.94 11.62
C ARG A 319 -19.35 -8.97 12.64
N PRO A 320 -19.98 -10.11 12.24
CA PRO A 320 -20.35 -11.15 13.19
C PRO A 320 -19.18 -11.68 14.02
N LEU A 321 -18.01 -11.81 13.41
CA LEU A 321 -16.81 -12.27 14.10
C LEU A 321 -16.37 -11.29 15.21
N MET A 322 -16.40 -9.97 14.92
CA MET A 322 -16.08 -8.93 15.90
C MET A 322 -17.11 -8.87 17.04
N LEU A 323 -18.40 -9.01 16.71
CA LEU A 323 -19.47 -9.05 17.70
C LEU A 323 -19.33 -10.23 18.67
N ARG A 324 -18.96 -11.42 18.16
CA ARG A 324 -18.88 -12.65 18.96
C ARG A 324 -17.63 -12.74 19.83
N PHE A 325 -16.47 -12.33 19.32
CA PHE A 325 -15.17 -12.59 19.96
C PHE A 325 -14.45 -11.32 20.45
N GLY A 326 -14.86 -10.14 19.97
CA GLY A 326 -14.22 -8.85 20.25
C GLY A 326 -12.92 -8.64 19.47
N TYR A 327 -12.53 -7.37 19.32
CA TYR A 327 -11.38 -6.97 18.50
C TYR A 327 -10.06 -7.57 18.95
N ARG A 328 -9.78 -7.58 20.28
CA ARG A 328 -8.51 -8.09 20.82
C ARG A 328 -8.29 -9.56 20.46
N ARG A 329 -9.28 -10.43 20.74
CA ARG A 329 -9.14 -11.88 20.49
C ARG A 329 -9.00 -12.16 19.00
N VAL A 330 -9.82 -11.51 18.17
CA VAL A 330 -9.78 -11.70 16.72
C VAL A 330 -8.44 -11.24 16.15
N LEU A 331 -7.96 -10.05 16.49
CA LEU A 331 -6.69 -9.54 15.98
C LEU A 331 -5.50 -10.42 16.40
N VAL A 332 -5.43 -10.84 17.67
CA VAL A 332 -4.35 -11.72 18.14
C VAL A 332 -4.40 -13.07 17.43
N ALA A 333 -5.54 -13.75 17.48
CA ALA A 333 -5.69 -15.09 16.88
C ALA A 333 -5.45 -15.07 15.37
N ASN A 334 -6.00 -14.07 14.68
CA ASN A 334 -5.85 -13.93 13.23
C ASN A 334 -4.42 -13.54 12.81
N THR A 335 -3.71 -12.73 13.61
CA THR A 335 -2.30 -12.43 13.35
C THR A 335 -1.42 -13.68 13.51
N LEU A 336 -1.69 -14.50 14.53
CA LEU A 336 -1.01 -15.79 14.71
C LEU A 336 -1.31 -16.73 13.54
N LEU A 337 -2.59 -16.82 13.14
CA LEU A 337 -2.99 -17.63 11.98
C LEU A 337 -2.29 -17.16 10.70
N LEU A 338 -2.25 -15.85 10.42
CA LEU A 338 -1.55 -15.29 9.26
C LEU A 338 -0.06 -15.66 9.27
N GLY A 339 0.61 -15.53 10.42
CA GLY A 339 2.02 -15.90 10.53
C GLY A 339 2.25 -17.38 10.22
N VAL A 340 1.40 -18.27 10.74
CA VAL A 340 1.45 -19.71 10.44
C VAL A 340 1.19 -19.98 8.95
N LEU A 341 0.15 -19.35 8.37
CA LEU A 341 -0.17 -19.50 6.95
C LEU A 341 0.97 -19.04 6.04
N ILE A 342 1.68 -17.96 6.42
CA ILE A 342 2.89 -17.52 5.70
C ILE A 342 4.00 -18.55 5.82
N MET A 343 4.24 -19.11 7.01
CA MET A 343 5.24 -20.17 7.20
C MET A 343 4.90 -21.43 6.40
N LEU A 344 3.63 -21.77 6.24
CA LEU A 344 3.19 -22.93 5.44
C LEU A 344 3.53 -22.76 3.94
N LEU A 345 3.75 -21.53 3.43
CA LEU A 345 4.27 -21.31 2.07
C LEU A 345 5.72 -21.82 1.89
N ALA A 346 6.41 -22.16 2.96
CA ALA A 346 7.72 -22.81 2.90
C ALA A 346 7.66 -24.31 2.58
N LEU A 347 6.49 -24.96 2.68
CA LEU A 347 6.35 -26.40 2.49
C LEU A 347 6.28 -26.85 1.03
N PRO A 348 5.61 -26.12 0.12
CA PRO A 348 5.51 -26.50 -1.29
C PRO A 348 6.87 -26.59 -1.97
N ASP A 349 6.98 -27.48 -2.95
CA ASP A 349 8.13 -27.65 -3.82
C ASP A 349 7.75 -27.48 -5.31
N ALA A 350 8.72 -27.62 -6.23
CA ALA A 350 8.50 -27.47 -7.66
C ALA A 350 7.52 -28.51 -8.25
N HIS A 351 7.30 -29.62 -7.57
CA HIS A 351 6.38 -30.69 -7.98
C HIS A 351 4.97 -30.52 -7.40
N THR A 352 4.80 -29.56 -6.48
CA THR A 352 3.51 -29.31 -5.83
C THR A 352 2.54 -28.67 -6.83
N PRO A 353 1.45 -29.34 -7.19
CA PRO A 353 0.49 -28.78 -8.16
C PRO A 353 -0.22 -27.55 -7.57
N LEU A 354 -0.50 -26.55 -8.40
CA LEU A 354 -1.10 -25.28 -7.97
C LEU A 354 -2.43 -25.45 -7.24
N TRP A 355 -3.24 -26.47 -7.59
CA TRP A 355 -4.52 -26.71 -6.91
C TRP A 355 -4.35 -27.08 -5.43
N LEU A 356 -3.22 -27.67 -5.06
CA LEU A 356 -2.92 -28.00 -3.66
C LEU A 356 -2.60 -26.74 -2.83
N LEU A 357 -2.16 -25.66 -3.47
CA LEU A 357 -1.96 -24.36 -2.82
C LEU A 357 -3.26 -23.60 -2.59
N LEU A 358 -4.34 -23.91 -3.31
CA LEU A 358 -5.60 -23.18 -3.25
C LEU A 358 -6.15 -23.00 -1.82
N PRO A 359 -6.24 -24.03 -0.98
CA PRO A 359 -6.77 -23.88 0.39
C PRO A 359 -5.94 -22.90 1.21
N LEU A 360 -4.59 -22.94 1.06
CA LEU A 360 -3.66 -22.04 1.76
C LEU A 360 -3.83 -20.59 1.27
N LEU A 361 -3.92 -20.38 -0.04
CA LEU A 361 -4.11 -19.06 -0.63
C LEU A 361 -5.47 -18.45 -0.28
N LEU A 362 -6.53 -19.25 -0.26
CA LEU A 362 -7.86 -18.83 0.21
C LEU A 362 -7.82 -18.44 1.70
N ALA A 363 -7.20 -19.26 2.54
CA ALA A 363 -7.05 -18.96 3.97
C ALA A 363 -6.24 -17.67 4.22
N LEU A 364 -5.17 -17.45 3.45
CA LEU A 364 -4.40 -16.20 3.48
C LEU A 364 -5.27 -14.99 3.11
N GLY A 365 -6.07 -15.09 2.05
CA GLY A 365 -6.96 -14.03 1.61
C GLY A 365 -8.03 -13.69 2.65
N LEU A 366 -8.71 -14.71 3.20
CA LEU A 366 -9.70 -14.56 4.27
C LEU A 366 -9.08 -13.85 5.49
N SER A 367 -7.97 -14.40 5.99
CA SER A 367 -7.28 -13.87 7.16
C SER A 367 -6.76 -12.45 6.94
N ASN A 368 -6.20 -12.15 5.76
CA ASN A 368 -5.73 -10.81 5.42
C ASN A 368 -6.86 -9.78 5.42
N SER A 369 -8.03 -10.13 4.88
CA SER A 369 -9.21 -9.25 4.87
C SER A 369 -9.76 -8.97 6.26
N ILE A 370 -9.83 -10.00 7.12
CA ILE A 370 -10.22 -9.86 8.53
C ILE A 370 -9.24 -8.93 9.25
N GLN A 371 -7.94 -9.20 9.10
CA GLN A 371 -6.88 -8.41 9.73
C GLN A 371 -6.95 -6.94 9.31
N PHE A 372 -7.01 -6.70 7.99
CA PHE A 372 -7.06 -5.35 7.43
C PHE A 372 -8.25 -4.56 7.95
N THR A 373 -9.45 -5.15 7.90
CA THR A 373 -10.67 -4.45 8.30
C THR A 373 -10.69 -4.19 9.81
N ALA A 374 -10.39 -5.21 10.62
CA ALA A 374 -10.39 -5.08 12.08
C ALA A 374 -9.35 -4.06 12.57
N MET A 375 -8.12 -4.07 12.02
CA MET A 375 -7.11 -3.09 12.38
C MET A 375 -7.54 -1.66 12.05
N ASN A 376 -8.07 -1.44 10.83
CA ASN A 376 -8.42 -0.10 10.37
C ASN A 376 -9.59 0.48 11.17
N THR A 377 -10.63 -0.31 11.43
CA THR A 377 -11.77 0.14 12.22
C THR A 377 -11.37 0.44 13.65
N LEU A 378 -10.61 -0.46 14.31
CA LEU A 378 -10.14 -0.26 15.68
C LEU A 378 -9.23 0.97 15.81
N THR A 379 -8.32 1.16 14.85
CA THR A 379 -7.37 2.28 14.90
C THR A 379 -8.07 3.63 14.96
N LEU A 380 -9.19 3.79 14.26
CA LEU A 380 -9.93 5.06 14.19
C LEU A 380 -11.06 5.17 15.22
N ALA A 381 -11.36 4.12 16.00
CA ALA A 381 -12.55 3.99 16.83
C ALA A 381 -12.74 5.09 17.87
N ASP A 382 -11.65 5.49 18.54
CA ASP A 382 -11.68 6.40 19.69
C ASP A 382 -11.13 7.80 19.36
N LEU A 383 -10.92 8.10 18.08
CA LEU A 383 -10.50 9.44 17.66
C LEU A 383 -11.68 10.42 17.74
N ALA A 384 -11.42 11.60 18.27
CA ALA A 384 -12.39 12.69 18.22
C ALA A 384 -12.69 13.07 16.75
N PRO A 385 -13.92 13.55 16.43
CA PRO A 385 -14.30 13.92 15.06
C PRO A 385 -13.32 14.90 14.38
N VAL A 386 -12.78 15.86 15.14
CA VAL A 386 -11.77 16.82 14.65
C VAL A 386 -10.45 16.15 14.27
N GLN A 387 -10.11 15.03 14.91
CA GLN A 387 -8.86 14.28 14.67
C GLN A 387 -9.02 13.19 13.61
N ALA A 388 -10.23 12.81 13.25
CA ALA A 388 -10.51 11.66 12.39
C ALA A 388 -9.85 11.78 11.00
N GLY A 389 -9.86 12.98 10.41
CA GLY A 389 -9.24 13.25 9.10
C GLY A 389 -7.72 13.06 9.13
N SER A 390 -7.03 13.72 10.07
CA SER A 390 -5.59 13.62 10.24
C SER A 390 -5.17 12.21 10.66
N GLY A 391 -5.95 11.56 11.54
CA GLY A 391 -5.71 10.18 11.96
C GLY A 391 -5.83 9.18 10.82
N ALA A 392 -6.85 9.31 9.96
CA ALA A 392 -7.03 8.46 8.79
C ALA A 392 -5.91 8.67 7.76
N SER A 393 -5.45 9.91 7.57
CA SER A 393 -4.32 10.24 6.71
C SER A 393 -3.03 9.57 7.21
N LEU A 394 -2.68 9.75 8.48
CA LEU A 394 -1.48 9.12 9.07
C LEU A 394 -1.56 7.59 9.02
N MET A 395 -2.74 7.00 9.24
CA MET A 395 -2.95 5.55 9.10
C MET A 395 -2.68 5.09 7.67
N THR A 396 -3.14 5.82 6.66
CA THR A 396 -2.91 5.48 5.25
C THR A 396 -1.43 5.58 4.87
N VAL A 397 -0.75 6.63 5.32
CA VAL A 397 0.70 6.78 5.13
C VAL A 397 1.46 5.64 5.82
N ASN A 398 1.09 5.31 7.06
CA ASN A 398 1.66 4.17 7.78
C ASN A 398 1.49 2.84 7.04
N GLN A 399 0.35 2.63 6.37
CA GLN A 399 0.12 1.45 5.53
C GLN A 399 1.03 1.42 4.32
N GLN A 400 1.21 2.54 3.63
CA GLN A 400 2.08 2.62 2.46
C GLN A 400 3.56 2.42 2.84
N LEU A 401 3.99 2.99 3.96
CA LEU A 401 5.31 2.73 4.51
C LEU A 401 5.50 1.24 4.85
N ALA A 402 4.51 0.62 5.49
CA ALA A 402 4.57 -0.80 5.83
C ALA A 402 4.59 -1.71 4.59
N ILE A 403 3.93 -1.31 3.49
CA ILE A 403 4.01 -2.02 2.21
C ILE A 403 5.44 -1.91 1.66
N GLY A 404 5.99 -0.72 1.58
CA GLY A 404 7.36 -0.51 1.08
C GLY A 404 8.40 -1.26 1.92
N PHE A 405 8.37 -1.09 3.25
CA PHE A 405 9.30 -1.78 4.15
C PHE A 405 9.11 -3.30 4.14
N GLY A 406 7.87 -3.79 4.12
CA GLY A 406 7.59 -5.23 4.08
C GLY A 406 8.13 -5.88 2.81
N THR A 407 7.95 -5.24 1.66
CA THR A 407 8.51 -5.70 0.38
C THR A 407 10.04 -5.68 0.42
N ALA A 408 10.65 -4.59 0.90
CA ALA A 408 12.10 -4.46 1.00
C ALA A 408 12.71 -5.49 1.97
N ILE A 409 12.10 -5.71 3.13
CA ILE A 409 12.53 -6.74 4.10
C ILE A 409 12.43 -8.14 3.49
N GLY A 410 11.29 -8.46 2.85
CA GLY A 410 11.10 -9.77 2.21
C GLY A 410 12.15 -10.05 1.14
N ALA A 411 12.44 -9.08 0.29
CA ALA A 411 13.45 -9.21 -0.74
C ALA A 411 14.89 -9.28 -0.17
N SER A 412 15.20 -8.45 0.85
CA SER A 412 16.51 -8.48 1.53
C SER A 412 16.76 -9.81 2.24
N LEU A 413 15.73 -10.40 2.87
CA LEU A 413 15.82 -11.73 3.47
C LEU A 413 16.06 -12.81 2.40
N LEU A 414 15.34 -12.74 1.28
CA LEU A 414 15.53 -13.69 0.19
C LEU A 414 16.94 -13.58 -0.41
N GLN A 415 17.42 -12.35 -0.62
CA GLN A 415 18.80 -12.11 -1.06
C GLN A 415 19.82 -12.67 -0.08
N TYR A 416 19.64 -12.38 1.21
CA TYR A 416 20.53 -12.87 2.27
C TYR A 416 20.60 -14.40 2.29
N PHE A 417 19.44 -15.08 2.32
CA PHE A 417 19.39 -16.53 2.32
C PHE A 417 19.93 -17.16 1.03
N SER A 418 19.76 -16.51 -0.12
CA SER A 418 20.32 -17.01 -1.39
C SER A 418 21.85 -16.95 -1.46
N THR A 419 22.49 -16.10 -0.63
CA THR A 419 23.97 -15.97 -0.56
C THR A 419 24.60 -16.80 0.55
N LEU A 420 23.80 -17.42 1.44
CA LEU A 420 24.34 -18.24 2.54
C LEU A 420 24.95 -19.53 2.02
N ALA A 421 26.25 -19.73 2.31
CA ALA A 421 27.01 -20.91 1.94
C ALA A 421 26.39 -22.26 2.35
N PRO A 422 25.74 -22.41 3.55
CA PRO A 422 25.10 -23.67 3.93
C PRO A 422 23.93 -24.09 3.05
N LEU A 423 23.30 -23.14 2.31
CA LEU A 423 22.18 -23.42 1.40
C LEU A 423 22.65 -23.76 -0.02
N GLY A 424 23.98 -23.70 -0.30
CA GLY A 424 24.59 -24.19 -1.53
C GLY A 424 24.06 -23.55 -2.84
N GLY A 425 23.43 -22.37 -2.75
CA GLY A 425 22.75 -21.74 -3.88
C GLY A 425 21.37 -22.32 -4.21
N ASP A 426 20.82 -23.17 -3.32
CA ASP A 426 19.45 -23.70 -3.48
C ASP A 426 18.41 -22.59 -3.31
N VAL A 427 17.83 -22.19 -4.43
CA VAL A 427 16.80 -21.14 -4.51
C VAL A 427 15.56 -21.51 -3.68
N HIS A 428 15.16 -22.79 -3.68
CA HIS A 428 14.02 -23.26 -2.90
C HIS A 428 14.27 -23.13 -1.41
N ALA A 429 15.46 -23.51 -0.93
CA ALA A 429 15.83 -23.37 0.47
C ALA A 429 15.83 -21.90 0.90
N ALA A 430 16.31 -20.99 0.04
CA ALA A 430 16.26 -19.55 0.32
C ALA A 430 14.83 -19.02 0.48
N PHE A 431 13.89 -19.41 -0.40
CA PHE A 431 12.47 -19.07 -0.25
C PHE A 431 11.85 -19.65 1.01
N ARG A 432 12.14 -20.92 1.35
CA ARG A 432 11.67 -21.56 2.59
C ARG A 432 12.09 -20.78 3.83
N CYS A 433 13.38 -20.45 3.93
CA CYS A 433 13.90 -19.65 5.03
C CYS A 433 13.26 -18.24 5.07
N THR A 434 13.03 -17.62 3.90
CA THR A 434 12.41 -16.31 3.80
C THR A 434 10.96 -16.34 4.30
N PHE A 435 10.13 -17.29 3.85
CA PHE A 435 8.74 -17.41 4.32
C PHE A 435 8.68 -17.76 5.81
N ALA A 436 9.58 -18.60 6.31
CA ALA A 436 9.68 -18.87 7.74
C ALA A 436 10.01 -17.59 8.53
N ALA A 437 11.00 -16.81 8.12
CA ALA A 437 11.40 -15.57 8.79
C ALA A 437 10.28 -14.49 8.73
N VAL A 438 9.65 -14.31 7.58
CA VAL A 438 8.53 -13.38 7.39
C VAL A 438 7.31 -13.81 8.20
N GLY A 439 7.03 -15.11 8.26
CA GLY A 439 5.98 -15.68 9.11
C GLY A 439 6.23 -15.45 10.60
N VAL A 440 7.47 -15.68 11.08
CA VAL A 440 7.86 -15.38 12.47
C VAL A 440 7.71 -13.89 12.78
N LEU A 441 8.13 -13.00 11.87
CA LEU A 441 7.94 -11.55 12.03
C LEU A 441 6.45 -11.20 12.19
N THR A 442 5.59 -11.84 11.41
CA THR A 442 4.13 -11.67 11.51
C THR A 442 3.60 -12.20 12.84
N LEU A 443 4.03 -13.40 13.28
CA LEU A 443 3.67 -13.96 14.60
C LEU A 443 4.03 -13.01 15.74
N LEU A 444 5.24 -12.47 15.74
CA LEU A 444 5.72 -11.56 16.77
C LEU A 444 4.87 -10.29 16.86
N SER A 445 4.32 -9.83 15.73
CA SER A 445 3.44 -8.66 15.71
C SER A 445 2.14 -8.85 16.51
N ALA A 446 1.71 -10.09 16.77
CA ALA A 446 0.57 -10.40 17.64
C ALA A 446 0.75 -9.85 19.06
N ALA A 447 1.99 -9.74 19.55
CA ALA A 447 2.29 -9.16 20.86
C ALA A 447 1.87 -7.69 20.97
N VAL A 448 1.80 -6.95 19.85
CA VAL A 448 1.30 -5.57 19.84
C VAL A 448 -0.20 -5.56 20.12
N PHE A 449 -0.97 -6.43 19.45
CA PHE A 449 -2.42 -6.54 19.64
C PHE A 449 -2.79 -7.15 21.00
N ALA A 450 -1.93 -7.98 21.59
CA ALA A 450 -2.13 -8.50 22.94
C ALA A 450 -2.19 -7.40 24.02
N ARG A 451 -1.64 -6.20 23.74
CA ARG A 451 -1.71 -5.02 24.62
C ARG A 451 -3.09 -4.34 24.63
N LEU A 452 -4.00 -4.69 23.72
CA LEU A 452 -5.37 -4.22 23.73
C LEU A 452 -6.11 -4.71 24.97
N ARG A 453 -7.05 -3.91 25.48
CA ARG A 453 -7.98 -4.33 26.53
C ARG A 453 -9.16 -5.10 25.90
N PRO A 454 -9.82 -5.99 26.64
CA PRO A 454 -11.02 -6.69 26.14
C PRO A 454 -12.14 -5.73 25.70
N ALA A 455 -12.24 -4.55 26.32
CA ALA A 455 -13.25 -3.53 26.01
C ALA A 455 -12.87 -2.61 24.84
N ASP A 456 -11.62 -2.63 24.34
CA ASP A 456 -11.20 -1.78 23.23
C ASP A 456 -11.99 -2.14 21.95
N GLY A 457 -12.67 -1.17 21.35
CA GLY A 457 -13.51 -1.35 20.17
C GLY A 457 -14.95 -1.81 20.47
N SER A 458 -15.36 -1.91 21.74
CA SER A 458 -16.76 -2.26 22.11
C SER A 458 -17.78 -1.24 21.56
N ASN A 459 -17.39 0.04 21.44
CA ASN A 459 -18.20 1.09 20.83
C ASN A 459 -18.48 0.91 19.33
N LEU A 460 -17.73 0.03 18.65
CA LEU A 460 -17.93 -0.30 17.22
C LEU A 460 -18.90 -1.47 17.02
N VAL A 461 -19.20 -2.20 18.08
CA VAL A 461 -20.01 -3.44 18.05
C VAL A 461 -21.26 -3.33 18.92
N ALA A 462 -21.43 -2.19 19.61
CA ALA A 462 -22.62 -1.86 20.38
C ALA A 462 -23.82 -1.48 19.49
#